data_580bba4e5f99f416d70b22e7803685b6
#
_entry.id   580bba4e5f99f416d70b22e7803685b6
#
_cell.length_a   1.000
_cell.length_b   1.000
_cell.length_c   1.000
_cell.angle_alpha   90.00
_cell.angle_beta   90.00
_cell.angle_gamma   90.00
#
_symmetry.space_group_name_H-M   'P 1'
#
loop_
_entity.id
_entity.type
_entity.pdbx_description
1 polymer ?
#
loop_
_entity_poly.entity_id
_entity_poly.type
_entity_poly.pdbx_seq_one_letter_code
_entity_poly.pdbx_strand_id
1 'polypeptide(L)'
;PERARRFLGKKHPLPVVPANARNVRSVVRAARGCHLLVNASPAKFNESALRAALRLRAHYLDLSANLGRNPFKAEQLGYAKRFAQKRRAAVINAGVAPGLTNLLVARSAELLDRMDTVHIRLYESTVGDTAVSQWSAEGLFDEAVSRPRVFRDGRFRLAPRFSERERFRFPAPIGAVSVVLAAQDEVATLPYHLPLRHLDVKIGGNEIDRLRRWYRQGKLRPSRGMVAARFPGTLTPRQVARLIRCGKLQNARLAVAVLAGGTRKDLPVEIRWDVSFPTLYQIRMRGLGVTPIAYATAQMAALFVRYFPRQLRGVFAPEALPAETRRQVLNAARTRGFAITRKLRQGKRSLDEEW
;
A
#
# COMPACT_ATOMS: atom_id res chain seq x y z
N PRO A 1 12.65 21.38 8.12
CA PRO A 1 11.74 22.33 7.45
C PRO A 1 12.27 22.79 6.10
N GLU A 2 13.51 23.23 5.98
CA GLU A 2 14.09 23.73 4.73
C GLU A 2 14.03 22.74 3.58
N ARG A 3 14.29 21.44 3.84
CA ARG A 3 14.24 20.37 2.84
C ARG A 3 12.83 20.23 2.23
N ALA A 4 11.80 20.30 3.09
CA ALA A 4 10.41 20.25 2.65
C ALA A 4 9.99 21.52 1.90
N ARG A 5 10.34 22.71 2.41
CA ARG A 5 10.07 23.99 1.73
C ARG A 5 10.72 24.05 0.35
N ARG A 6 11.97 23.58 0.23
CA ARG A 6 12.63 23.52 -1.08
C ARG A 6 12.00 22.50 -2.04
N PHE A 7 11.44 21.41 -1.53
CA PHE A 7 10.72 20.41 -2.36
C PHE A 7 9.38 20.96 -2.85
N LEU A 8 8.61 21.58 -1.95
CA LEU A 8 7.30 22.14 -2.25
C LEU A 8 7.34 23.41 -3.11
N GLY A 9 8.48 24.11 -3.11
CA GLY A 9 8.66 25.37 -3.83
C GLY A 9 8.29 26.62 -3.01
N LYS A 10 8.80 27.79 -3.46
CA LYS A 10 8.64 29.05 -2.72
C LYS A 10 7.18 29.54 -2.63
N LYS A 11 6.34 29.16 -3.59
CA LYS A 11 4.92 29.60 -3.69
C LYS A 11 3.94 28.61 -3.03
N HIS A 12 4.43 27.63 -2.24
CA HIS A 12 3.54 26.64 -1.64
C HIS A 12 2.68 27.30 -0.54
N PRO A 13 1.35 27.20 -0.61
CA PRO A 13 0.44 27.94 0.27
C PRO A 13 0.37 27.40 1.70
N LEU A 14 0.80 26.16 1.92
CA LEU A 14 0.69 25.52 3.24
C LEU A 14 1.91 25.76 4.12
N PRO A 15 1.74 25.99 5.43
CA PRO A 15 2.83 26.17 6.36
C PRO A 15 3.63 24.88 6.53
N VAL A 16 4.96 25.00 6.50
CA VAL A 16 5.89 23.91 6.80
C VAL A 16 6.51 24.16 8.15
N VAL A 17 6.14 23.33 9.12
CA VAL A 17 6.65 23.43 10.51
C VAL A 17 7.47 22.18 10.87
N PRO A 18 8.50 22.31 11.70
CA PRO A 18 9.27 21.17 12.15
C PRO A 18 8.49 20.35 13.17
N ALA A 19 8.56 19.03 13.03
CA ALA A 19 8.04 18.10 14.02
C ALA A 19 8.97 16.88 14.16
N ASN A 20 9.14 16.40 15.38
CA ASN A 20 9.78 15.12 15.64
C ASN A 20 8.70 14.04 15.74
N ALA A 21 8.62 13.17 14.71
CA ALA A 21 7.62 12.10 14.63
C ALA A 21 7.71 11.08 15.79
N ARG A 22 8.84 10.95 16.48
CA ARG A 22 8.98 10.10 17.68
C ARG A 22 8.38 10.75 18.93
N ASN A 23 8.17 12.06 18.93
CA ASN A 23 7.71 12.81 20.09
C ASN A 23 6.26 13.28 19.90
N VAL A 24 5.35 12.66 20.62
CA VAL A 24 3.92 12.97 20.57
C VAL A 24 3.63 14.46 20.83
N ARG A 25 4.32 15.09 21.81
CA ARG A 25 4.12 16.52 22.12
C ARG A 25 4.56 17.41 20.96
N SER A 26 5.65 17.02 20.25
CA SER A 26 6.12 17.72 19.06
C SER A 26 5.10 17.67 17.93
N VAL A 27 4.53 16.48 17.66
CA VAL A 27 3.48 16.29 16.62
C VAL A 27 2.22 17.07 17.00
N VAL A 28 1.76 17.00 18.26
CA VAL A 28 0.60 17.77 18.76
C VAL A 28 0.79 19.28 18.56
N ARG A 29 1.98 19.80 18.88
CA ARG A 29 2.27 21.23 18.69
C ARG A 29 2.19 21.63 17.21
N ALA A 30 2.80 20.81 16.33
CA ALA A 30 2.85 21.09 14.91
C ALA A 30 1.47 20.96 14.21
N ALA A 31 0.61 20.06 14.70
CA ALA A 31 -0.71 19.79 14.13
C ALA A 31 -1.87 20.42 14.93
N ARG A 32 -1.60 21.43 15.76
CA ARG A 32 -2.64 22.12 16.53
C ARG A 32 -3.72 22.70 15.60
N GLY A 33 -4.99 22.46 15.94
CA GLY A 33 -6.15 22.91 15.14
C GLY A 33 -6.52 22.00 13.97
N CYS A 34 -5.74 20.96 13.66
CA CYS A 34 -6.08 20.02 12.61
C CYS A 34 -7.23 19.08 13.02
N HIS A 35 -8.18 18.86 12.10
CA HIS A 35 -9.29 17.92 12.30
C HIS A 35 -8.96 16.49 11.83
N LEU A 36 -7.97 16.34 10.97
CA LEU A 36 -7.45 15.08 10.44
C LEU A 36 -5.92 15.12 10.41
N LEU A 37 -5.28 14.16 11.06
CA LEU A 37 -3.84 13.95 11.00
C LEU A 37 -3.53 12.85 9.99
N VAL A 38 -2.83 13.20 8.91
CA VAL A 38 -2.35 12.22 7.91
C VAL A 38 -0.89 11.89 8.20
N ASN A 39 -0.60 10.62 8.46
CA ASN A 39 0.75 10.13 8.67
C ASN A 39 1.29 9.45 7.41
N ALA A 40 2.06 10.17 6.62
CA ALA A 40 2.80 9.66 5.46
C ALA A 40 4.29 9.41 5.79
N SER A 41 4.64 9.23 7.05
CA SER A 41 5.98 8.87 7.50
C SER A 41 6.11 7.34 7.67
N PRO A 42 7.33 6.79 7.86
CA PRO A 42 7.52 5.35 8.07
C PRO A 42 6.64 4.77 9.18
N ALA A 43 6.16 3.53 8.99
CA ALA A 43 5.19 2.85 9.86
C ALA A 43 5.58 2.81 11.34
N LYS A 44 6.88 2.76 11.65
CA LYS A 44 7.39 2.84 13.04
C LYS A 44 6.97 4.09 13.82
N PHE A 45 6.46 5.12 13.14
CA PHE A 45 5.93 6.34 13.76
C PHE A 45 4.41 6.33 13.90
N ASN A 46 3.72 5.29 13.44
CA ASN A 46 2.26 5.21 13.50
C ASN A 46 1.74 5.35 14.93
N GLU A 47 2.36 4.67 15.91
CA GLU A 47 1.91 4.77 17.29
C GLU A 47 1.98 6.21 17.83
N SER A 48 3.09 6.90 17.60
CA SER A 48 3.24 8.28 18.07
C SER A 48 2.26 9.24 17.39
N ALA A 49 1.99 9.04 16.09
CA ALA A 49 1.02 9.83 15.33
C ALA A 49 -0.43 9.55 15.76
N LEU A 50 -0.81 8.28 15.99
CA LEU A 50 -2.12 7.90 16.56
C LEU A 50 -2.35 8.55 17.92
N ARG A 51 -1.34 8.49 18.82
CA ARG A 51 -1.41 9.12 20.14
C ARG A 51 -1.53 10.64 20.05
N ALA A 52 -0.88 11.26 19.07
CA ALA A 52 -1.01 12.69 18.82
C ALA A 52 -2.42 13.04 18.32
N ALA A 53 -2.97 12.27 17.36
CA ALA A 53 -4.34 12.44 16.86
C ALA A 53 -5.38 12.35 18.00
N LEU A 54 -5.24 11.37 18.90
CA LEU A 54 -6.11 11.22 20.07
C LEU A 54 -6.05 12.41 21.03
N ARG A 55 -4.83 12.99 21.25
CA ARG A 55 -4.66 14.22 22.07
C ARG A 55 -5.26 15.45 21.43
N LEU A 56 -5.15 15.56 20.10
CA LEU A 56 -5.75 16.62 19.31
C LEU A 56 -7.28 16.48 19.14
N ARG A 57 -7.85 15.34 19.53
CA ARG A 57 -9.22 14.95 19.16
C ARG A 57 -9.44 15.03 17.65
N ALA A 58 -8.41 14.69 16.88
CA ALA A 58 -8.44 14.64 15.43
C ALA A 58 -8.74 13.22 14.92
N HIS A 59 -9.25 13.11 13.72
CA HIS A 59 -9.25 11.88 12.94
C HIS A 59 -7.82 11.53 12.53
N TYR A 60 -7.60 10.31 12.08
CA TYR A 60 -6.27 9.82 11.69
C TYR A 60 -6.32 9.05 10.38
N LEU A 61 -5.24 9.14 9.60
CA LEU A 61 -5.02 8.34 8.41
C LEU A 61 -3.54 7.99 8.29
N ASP A 62 -3.22 6.74 7.93
CA ASP A 62 -1.88 6.31 7.53
C ASP A 62 -1.90 5.42 6.28
N LEU A 63 -0.71 5.08 5.78
CA LEU A 63 -0.52 4.42 4.48
C LEU A 63 -0.02 2.98 4.59
N SER A 64 0.38 2.53 5.79
CA SER A 64 0.98 1.20 6.02
C SER A 64 0.82 0.75 7.46
N ALA A 65 0.78 -0.55 7.71
CA ALA A 65 0.70 -1.10 9.05
C ALA A 65 2.03 -1.05 9.79
N ASN A 66 1.98 -0.92 11.12
CA ASN A 66 3.07 -1.27 12.01
C ASN A 66 2.84 -2.67 12.58
N LEU A 67 3.81 -3.58 12.39
CA LEU A 67 3.70 -5.00 12.72
C LEU A 67 4.80 -5.45 13.70
N GLY A 68 5.26 -4.53 14.55
CA GLY A 68 6.44 -4.76 15.40
C GLY A 68 6.26 -5.84 16.46
N ARG A 69 5.10 -5.88 17.16
CA ARG A 69 4.83 -6.84 18.25
C ARG A 69 4.19 -8.13 17.76
N ASN A 70 3.24 -8.01 16.87
CA ASN A 70 2.56 -9.15 16.27
C ASN A 70 2.67 -9.04 14.74
N PRO A 71 3.39 -9.96 14.08
CA PRO A 71 3.57 -9.90 12.64
C PRO A 71 2.27 -10.15 11.86
N PHE A 72 1.21 -10.57 12.50
CA PHE A 72 -0.04 -10.95 11.86
C PHE A 72 -1.18 -9.94 12.08
N LYS A 73 -0.97 -8.89 12.88
CA LYS A 73 -2.02 -7.93 13.20
C LYS A 73 -1.49 -6.51 13.23
N ALA A 74 -2.11 -5.63 12.47
CA ALA A 74 -1.78 -4.22 12.50
C ALA A 74 -1.97 -3.64 13.92
N GLU A 75 -0.91 -3.08 14.51
CA GLU A 75 -0.94 -2.55 15.89
C GLU A 75 -1.95 -1.42 16.05
N GLN A 76 -2.21 -0.67 14.97
CA GLN A 76 -3.17 0.42 14.94
C GLN A 76 -4.59 -0.04 15.34
N LEU A 77 -4.98 -1.29 15.03
CA LEU A 77 -6.28 -1.86 15.40
C LEU A 77 -6.49 -1.87 16.93
N GLY A 78 -5.42 -1.95 17.71
CA GLY A 78 -5.47 -1.88 19.17
C GLY A 78 -5.94 -0.53 19.73
N TYR A 79 -6.01 0.51 18.89
CA TYR A 79 -6.46 1.85 19.27
C TYR A 79 -7.97 2.07 19.07
N ALA A 80 -8.72 1.07 18.56
CA ALA A 80 -10.13 1.21 18.20
C ALA A 80 -11.00 1.77 19.33
N LYS A 81 -10.92 1.20 20.53
CA LYS A 81 -11.67 1.67 21.71
C LYS A 81 -11.35 3.13 22.05
N ARG A 82 -10.08 3.53 21.98
CA ARG A 82 -9.63 4.90 22.30
C ARG A 82 -10.16 5.92 21.29
N PHE A 83 -10.16 5.59 20.00
CA PHE A 83 -10.76 6.45 18.96
C PHE A 83 -12.27 6.54 19.11
N ALA A 84 -12.95 5.42 19.39
CA ALA A 84 -14.39 5.41 19.65
C ALA A 84 -14.79 6.29 20.84
N GLN A 85 -14.08 6.20 21.97
CA GLN A 85 -14.29 7.04 23.16
C GLN A 85 -14.11 8.53 22.86
N LYS A 86 -13.18 8.90 21.96
CA LYS A 86 -12.98 10.30 21.54
C LYS A 86 -13.94 10.72 20.43
N ARG A 87 -14.86 9.83 19.98
CA ARG A 87 -15.79 10.05 18.86
C ARG A 87 -15.04 10.41 17.58
N ARG A 88 -13.93 9.73 17.29
CA ARG A 88 -13.10 9.91 16.13
C ARG A 88 -12.87 8.58 15.40
N ALA A 89 -12.53 8.69 14.12
CA ALA A 89 -12.15 7.55 13.29
C ALA A 89 -10.66 7.62 12.95
N ALA A 90 -10.06 6.46 12.80
CA ALA A 90 -8.77 6.30 12.13
C ALA A 90 -8.96 5.37 10.93
N VAL A 91 -8.45 5.76 9.77
CA VAL A 91 -8.34 4.89 8.59
C VAL A 91 -6.86 4.55 8.43
N ILE A 92 -6.56 3.26 8.47
CA ILE A 92 -5.19 2.75 8.34
C ILE A 92 -4.99 2.10 6.98
N ASN A 93 -3.74 1.93 6.56
CA ASN A 93 -3.42 1.25 5.29
C ASN A 93 -4.05 1.92 4.06
N ALA A 94 -4.12 3.24 4.01
CA ALA A 94 -4.83 4.01 2.98
C ALA A 94 -3.95 4.31 1.74
N GLY A 95 -3.19 3.31 1.26
CA GLY A 95 -2.32 3.39 0.09
C GLY A 95 -2.85 2.60 -1.11
N VAL A 96 -1.93 2.01 -1.87
CA VAL A 96 -2.25 1.12 -3.01
C VAL A 96 -2.23 -0.34 -2.57
N ALA A 97 -1.11 -0.79 -2.03
CA ALA A 97 -0.88 -2.12 -1.48
C ALA A 97 -0.05 -1.95 -0.19
N PRO A 98 -0.74 -1.89 0.94
CA PRO A 98 -2.18 -2.01 1.19
C PRO A 98 -3.00 -0.75 0.85
N GLY A 99 -4.30 -0.95 0.65
CA GLY A 99 -5.27 0.12 0.45
C GLY A 99 -6.22 -0.16 -0.71
N LEU A 100 -5.85 0.16 -1.94
CA LEU A 100 -6.63 -0.17 -3.13
C LEU A 100 -6.85 -1.68 -3.25
N THR A 101 -5.83 -2.50 -2.99
CA THR A 101 -5.93 -3.96 -2.94
C THR A 101 -7.02 -4.43 -1.99
N ASN A 102 -7.06 -3.88 -0.78
CA ASN A 102 -8.08 -4.19 0.23
C ASN A 102 -9.50 -3.81 -0.24
N LEU A 103 -9.65 -2.65 -0.91
CA LEU A 103 -10.93 -2.24 -1.46
C LEU A 103 -11.43 -3.20 -2.55
N LEU A 104 -10.53 -3.69 -3.42
CA LEU A 104 -10.87 -4.66 -4.47
C LEU A 104 -11.25 -6.02 -3.89
N VAL A 105 -10.55 -6.46 -2.83
CA VAL A 105 -10.93 -7.69 -2.09
C VAL A 105 -12.30 -7.54 -1.46
N ALA A 106 -12.57 -6.42 -0.77
CA ALA A 106 -13.88 -6.15 -0.17
C ALA A 106 -14.99 -6.09 -1.24
N ARG A 107 -14.69 -5.51 -2.41
CA ARG A 107 -15.63 -5.49 -3.53
C ARG A 107 -15.89 -6.89 -4.08
N SER A 108 -14.89 -7.76 -4.10
CA SER A 108 -15.09 -9.17 -4.46
C SER A 108 -16.00 -9.91 -3.47
N ALA A 109 -15.81 -9.65 -2.16
CA ALA A 109 -16.66 -10.22 -1.13
C ALA A 109 -18.14 -9.79 -1.26
N GLU A 110 -18.40 -8.57 -1.77
CA GLU A 110 -19.78 -8.12 -2.08
C GLU A 110 -20.43 -8.83 -3.28
N LEU A 111 -19.63 -9.48 -4.12
CA LEU A 111 -20.07 -10.14 -5.36
C LEU A 111 -20.19 -11.67 -5.23
N LEU A 112 -19.68 -12.23 -4.14
CA LEU A 112 -19.67 -13.65 -3.84
C LEU A 112 -20.55 -13.92 -2.61
N ASP A 113 -21.24 -15.06 -2.60
CA ASP A 113 -22.00 -15.51 -1.42
C ASP A 113 -21.03 -15.99 -0.34
N ARG A 114 -19.92 -16.60 -0.74
CA ARG A 114 -18.81 -16.99 0.12
C ARG A 114 -17.49 -16.76 -0.60
N MET A 115 -16.55 -16.09 0.04
CA MET A 115 -15.19 -15.89 -0.46
C MET A 115 -14.20 -16.70 0.37
N ASP A 116 -13.49 -17.63 -0.26
CA ASP A 116 -12.57 -18.55 0.42
C ASP A 116 -11.10 -18.15 0.20
N THR A 117 -10.75 -17.70 -1.00
CA THR A 117 -9.36 -17.47 -1.40
C THR A 117 -9.14 -16.07 -1.93
N VAL A 118 -7.99 -15.48 -1.59
CA VAL A 118 -7.52 -14.22 -2.14
C VAL A 118 -6.04 -14.34 -2.50
N HIS A 119 -5.70 -13.97 -3.74
CA HIS A 119 -4.33 -13.89 -4.21
C HIS A 119 -4.07 -12.50 -4.75
N ILE A 120 -3.12 -11.77 -4.14
CA ILE A 120 -2.71 -10.43 -4.59
C ILE A 120 -1.38 -10.57 -5.30
N ARG A 121 -1.28 -10.00 -6.49
CA ARG A 121 -0.07 -10.01 -7.32
C ARG A 121 0.32 -8.60 -7.67
N LEU A 122 1.55 -8.25 -7.38
CA LEU A 122 2.11 -6.94 -7.59
C LEU A 122 3.25 -7.02 -8.60
N TYR A 123 3.39 -6.00 -9.41
CA TYR A 123 4.51 -5.85 -10.34
C TYR A 123 5.15 -4.48 -10.17
N GLU A 124 6.46 -4.47 -9.94
CA GLU A 124 7.24 -3.27 -9.74
C GLU A 124 8.53 -3.33 -10.54
N SER A 125 8.73 -2.41 -11.47
CA SER A 125 9.96 -2.35 -12.24
C SER A 125 10.40 -0.93 -12.56
N THR A 126 11.71 -0.77 -12.68
CA THR A 126 12.37 0.46 -13.12
C THR A 126 13.34 0.15 -14.26
N VAL A 127 13.43 1.05 -15.22
CA VAL A 127 14.44 1.01 -16.31
C VAL A 127 15.22 2.31 -16.28
N GLY A 128 16.55 2.20 -16.22
CA GLY A 128 17.43 3.36 -16.17
C GLY A 128 18.86 2.98 -15.80
N ASP A 129 19.76 3.95 -15.86
CA ASP A 129 21.19 3.77 -15.62
C ASP A 129 21.52 3.49 -14.15
N THR A 130 20.60 3.77 -13.25
CA THR A 130 20.79 3.63 -11.82
C THR A 130 19.62 2.86 -11.20
N ALA A 131 19.93 1.93 -10.30
CA ALA A 131 18.90 1.26 -9.50
C ALA A 131 18.16 2.27 -8.62
N VAL A 132 16.88 2.42 -8.83
CA VAL A 132 16.00 3.32 -8.05
C VAL A 132 15.00 2.47 -7.27
N SER A 133 14.82 2.80 -5.99
CA SER A 133 13.64 2.35 -5.24
C SER A 133 12.49 3.30 -5.56
N GLN A 134 11.35 2.74 -5.97
CA GLN A 134 10.20 3.56 -6.36
C GLN A 134 9.49 4.21 -5.17
N TRP A 135 9.76 3.76 -3.96
CA TRP A 135 9.12 4.24 -2.74
C TRP A 135 10.10 4.34 -1.55
N SER A 136 9.67 4.09 -0.33
CA SER A 136 10.52 4.20 0.86
C SER A 136 11.61 3.12 0.88
N ALA A 137 12.87 3.54 0.89
CA ALA A 137 13.99 2.62 1.05
C ALA A 137 13.94 1.83 2.37
N GLU A 138 13.40 2.44 3.44
CA GLU A 138 13.19 1.77 4.72
C GLU A 138 12.12 0.68 4.61
N GLY A 139 10.97 0.99 3.99
CA GLY A 139 9.93 -0.01 3.77
C GLY A 139 10.36 -1.14 2.85
N LEU A 140 11.11 -0.84 1.79
CA LEU A 140 11.67 -1.84 0.89
C LEU A 140 12.67 -2.75 1.60
N PHE A 141 13.50 -2.21 2.49
CA PHE A 141 14.39 -2.98 3.33
C PHE A 141 13.61 -3.89 4.29
N ASP A 142 12.61 -3.35 4.99
CA ASP A 142 11.78 -4.11 5.92
C ASP A 142 11.03 -5.24 5.22
N GLU A 143 10.53 -5.01 4.01
CA GLU A 143 9.92 -6.03 3.16
C GLU A 143 10.92 -7.13 2.80
N ALA A 144 12.14 -6.77 2.43
CA ALA A 144 13.19 -7.72 2.03
C ALA A 144 13.69 -8.60 3.18
N VAL A 145 13.77 -8.05 4.41
CA VAL A 145 14.28 -8.77 5.59
C VAL A 145 13.18 -9.46 6.40
N SER A 146 11.94 -9.06 6.24
CA SER A 146 10.80 -9.69 6.91
C SER A 146 10.42 -11.01 6.25
N ARG A 147 9.94 -11.97 7.05
CA ARG A 147 9.35 -13.19 6.51
C ARG A 147 7.94 -12.86 5.97
N PRO A 148 7.60 -13.30 4.75
CA PRO A 148 6.26 -13.15 4.21
C PRO A 148 5.20 -13.74 5.14
N ARG A 149 4.11 -13.02 5.30
CA ARG A 149 2.91 -13.45 6.00
C ARG A 149 1.98 -14.08 4.99
N VAL A 150 1.40 -15.20 5.35
CA VAL A 150 0.33 -15.85 4.57
C VAL A 150 -0.77 -16.29 5.52
N PHE A 151 -1.99 -16.38 5.01
CA PHE A 151 -3.11 -16.97 5.71
C PHE A 151 -3.54 -18.23 4.97
N ARG A 152 -3.49 -19.37 5.65
CA ARG A 152 -3.75 -20.68 5.04
C ARG A 152 -4.55 -21.56 5.98
N ASP A 153 -5.57 -22.19 5.45
CA ASP A 153 -6.49 -23.04 6.21
C ASP A 153 -7.04 -22.35 7.45
N GLY A 154 -7.35 -21.04 7.32
CA GLY A 154 -7.86 -20.24 8.43
C GLY A 154 -6.80 -19.86 9.48
N ARG A 155 -5.50 -20.01 9.20
CA ARG A 155 -4.41 -19.76 10.15
C ARG A 155 -3.32 -18.87 9.56
N PHE A 156 -2.80 -17.97 10.38
CA PHE A 156 -1.63 -17.17 10.01
C PHE A 156 -0.35 -17.99 10.07
N ARG A 157 0.51 -17.83 9.07
CA ARG A 157 1.84 -18.48 9.00
C ARG A 157 2.89 -17.51 8.45
N LEU A 158 4.15 -17.73 8.84
CA LEU A 158 5.29 -17.06 8.24
C LEU A 158 5.95 -18.01 7.22
N ALA A 159 5.98 -17.61 5.98
CA ALA A 159 6.62 -18.36 4.90
C ALA A 159 8.13 -18.02 4.78
N PRO A 160 8.94 -18.84 4.10
CA PRO A 160 10.30 -18.49 3.72
C PRO A 160 10.31 -17.26 2.79
N ARG A 161 11.36 -16.44 2.91
CA ARG A 161 11.53 -15.25 2.08
C ARG A 161 11.71 -15.62 0.62
N PHE A 162 11.06 -14.84 -0.28
CA PHE A 162 11.14 -15.04 -1.72
C PHE A 162 10.78 -16.45 -2.20
N SER A 163 9.97 -17.18 -1.40
CA SER A 163 9.53 -18.54 -1.73
C SER A 163 8.29 -18.53 -2.65
N GLU A 164 7.81 -19.74 -2.97
CA GLU A 164 6.59 -20.01 -3.73
C GLU A 164 6.56 -19.27 -5.06
N ARG A 165 7.66 -19.40 -5.78
CA ARG A 165 7.78 -18.82 -7.12
C ARG A 165 6.71 -19.37 -8.05
N GLU A 166 6.00 -18.48 -8.73
CA GLU A 166 5.05 -18.80 -9.79
C GLU A 166 5.25 -17.90 -11.00
N ARG A 167 4.75 -18.31 -12.16
CA ARG A 167 4.68 -17.49 -13.36
C ARG A 167 3.27 -16.89 -13.45
N PHE A 168 3.16 -15.58 -13.28
CA PHE A 168 1.91 -14.85 -13.32
C PHE A 168 1.86 -13.94 -14.54
N ARG A 169 0.69 -13.89 -15.22
CA ARG A 169 0.48 -13.03 -16.38
C ARG A 169 -0.31 -11.79 -16.00
N PHE A 170 0.38 -10.65 -16.02
CA PHE A 170 -0.26 -9.34 -15.96
C PHE A 170 -0.77 -8.91 -17.35
N PRO A 171 -1.69 -7.94 -17.44
CA PRO A 171 -2.08 -7.35 -18.72
C PRO A 171 -0.89 -6.77 -19.51
N ALA A 172 -1.07 -6.65 -20.83
CA ALA A 172 -0.10 -5.95 -21.67
C ALA A 172 0.11 -4.51 -21.12
N PRO A 173 1.31 -3.99 -21.25
CA PRO A 173 2.51 -4.51 -21.90
C PRO A 173 3.46 -5.27 -20.96
N ILE A 174 3.04 -5.68 -19.77
CA ILE A 174 3.90 -6.39 -18.79
C ILE A 174 4.03 -7.88 -19.17
N GLY A 175 2.91 -8.57 -19.42
CA GLY A 175 2.90 -9.97 -19.80
C GLY A 175 3.22 -10.91 -18.62
N ALA A 176 3.85 -12.06 -18.94
CA ALA A 176 4.14 -13.10 -17.95
C ALA A 176 5.47 -12.84 -17.23
N VAL A 177 5.42 -12.73 -15.91
CA VAL A 177 6.57 -12.50 -15.04
C VAL A 177 6.62 -13.52 -13.90
N SER A 178 7.81 -13.71 -13.34
CA SER A 178 7.96 -14.51 -12.13
C SER A 178 7.61 -13.66 -10.91
N VAL A 179 6.74 -14.17 -10.04
CA VAL A 179 6.41 -13.54 -8.75
C VAL A 179 6.78 -14.47 -7.60
N VAL A 180 7.11 -13.91 -6.45
CA VAL A 180 7.49 -14.61 -5.21
C VAL A 180 6.74 -14.00 -4.03
N LEU A 181 6.60 -14.76 -2.95
CA LEU A 181 6.02 -14.25 -1.70
C LEU A 181 6.80 -13.05 -1.18
N ALA A 182 6.06 -12.03 -0.76
CA ALA A 182 6.58 -10.82 -0.15
C ALA A 182 5.85 -10.49 1.17
N ALA A 183 6.53 -9.75 2.05
CA ALA A 183 5.99 -9.37 3.34
C ALA A 183 5.09 -8.13 3.18
N GLN A 184 3.80 -8.36 2.98
CA GLN A 184 2.79 -7.30 2.73
C GLN A 184 1.79 -7.19 3.88
N ASP A 185 1.19 -6.02 4.02
CA ASP A 185 0.38 -5.63 5.18
C ASP A 185 -1.09 -6.04 5.05
N GLU A 186 -1.58 -6.39 3.86
CA GLU A 186 -2.93 -6.87 3.62
C GLU A 186 -3.27 -8.09 4.48
N VAL A 187 -2.29 -8.98 4.66
CA VAL A 187 -2.47 -10.18 5.48
C VAL A 187 -2.70 -9.86 6.96
N ALA A 188 -2.29 -8.66 7.41
CA ALA A 188 -2.45 -8.25 8.80
C ALA A 188 -3.79 -7.54 9.09
N THR A 189 -4.67 -7.41 8.09
CA THR A 189 -5.99 -6.78 8.25
C THR A 189 -7.12 -7.58 7.62
N LEU A 190 -7.00 -8.04 6.36
CA LEU A 190 -8.06 -8.73 5.62
C LEU A 190 -8.70 -9.92 6.38
N PRO A 191 -7.92 -10.88 6.97
CA PRO A 191 -8.53 -12.03 7.65
C PRO A 191 -9.25 -11.69 8.96
N TYR A 192 -9.09 -10.46 9.48
CA TYR A 192 -9.82 -10.01 10.66
C TYR A 192 -11.20 -9.44 10.32
N HIS A 193 -11.43 -9.10 9.04
CA HIS A 193 -12.66 -8.45 8.59
C HIS A 193 -13.45 -9.28 7.59
N LEU A 194 -12.81 -10.27 6.95
CA LEU A 194 -13.41 -11.10 5.91
C LEU A 194 -13.18 -12.59 6.22
N PRO A 195 -14.19 -13.46 6.00
CA PRO A 195 -14.13 -14.89 6.29
C PRO A 195 -13.31 -15.64 5.23
N LEU A 196 -11.98 -15.44 5.24
CA LEU A 196 -11.07 -16.07 4.31
C LEU A 196 -10.53 -17.41 4.85
N ARG A 197 -10.17 -18.31 3.95
CA ARG A 197 -9.39 -19.53 4.24
C ARG A 197 -7.94 -19.39 3.76
N HIS A 198 -7.73 -18.71 2.63
CA HIS A 198 -6.40 -18.52 2.05
C HIS A 198 -6.19 -17.08 1.60
N LEU A 199 -5.03 -16.52 1.95
CA LEU A 199 -4.57 -15.22 1.46
C LEU A 199 -3.05 -15.23 1.32
N ASP A 200 -2.57 -14.83 0.16
CA ASP A 200 -1.16 -14.56 -0.08
C ASP A 200 -0.93 -13.32 -0.95
N VAL A 201 0.25 -12.72 -0.81
CA VAL A 201 0.69 -11.61 -1.63
C VAL A 201 2.05 -11.96 -2.24
N LYS A 202 2.17 -11.84 -3.56
CA LYS A 202 3.42 -12.06 -4.29
C LYS A 202 3.77 -10.84 -5.14
N ILE A 203 5.07 -10.59 -5.26
CA ILE A 203 5.61 -9.48 -6.04
C ILE A 203 6.54 -10.01 -7.12
N GLY A 204 6.48 -9.41 -8.30
CA GLY A 204 7.40 -9.64 -9.42
C GLY A 204 8.00 -8.33 -9.93
N GLY A 205 9.00 -8.46 -10.79
CA GLY A 205 9.70 -7.36 -11.41
C GLY A 205 11.15 -7.21 -10.92
N ASN A 206 11.87 -6.27 -11.51
CA ASN A 206 13.31 -6.20 -11.29
C ASN A 206 13.71 -5.67 -9.90
N GLU A 207 12.83 -4.99 -9.19
CA GLU A 207 13.10 -4.55 -7.82
C GLU A 207 13.18 -5.74 -6.85
N ILE A 208 12.17 -6.61 -6.86
CA ILE A 208 12.18 -7.81 -6.01
C ILE A 208 13.29 -8.78 -6.39
N ASP A 209 13.61 -8.92 -7.68
CA ASP A 209 14.72 -9.77 -8.15
C ASP A 209 16.07 -9.24 -7.65
N ARG A 210 16.25 -7.92 -7.60
CA ARG A 210 17.42 -7.27 -7.01
C ARG A 210 17.52 -7.53 -5.51
N LEU A 211 16.42 -7.37 -4.76
CA LEU A 211 16.35 -7.63 -3.33
C LEU A 211 16.69 -9.09 -3.01
N ARG A 212 16.12 -10.03 -3.77
CA ARG A 212 16.40 -11.46 -3.65
C ARG A 212 17.88 -11.79 -3.87
N ARG A 213 18.51 -11.15 -4.87
CA ARG A 213 19.94 -11.30 -5.15
C ARG A 213 20.79 -10.79 -3.99
N TRP A 214 20.49 -9.59 -3.48
CA TRP A 214 21.21 -9.03 -2.34
C TRP A 214 21.02 -9.82 -1.06
N TYR A 215 19.84 -10.36 -0.83
CA TYR A 215 19.55 -11.25 0.30
C TYR A 215 20.43 -12.51 0.23
N ARG A 216 20.50 -13.18 -0.93
CA ARG A 216 21.34 -14.35 -1.18
C ARG A 216 22.83 -14.06 -1.00
N GLN A 217 23.27 -12.87 -1.36
CA GLN A 217 24.64 -12.39 -1.17
C GLN A 217 24.95 -11.98 0.27
N GLY A 218 24.02 -12.10 1.21
CA GLY A 218 24.17 -11.65 2.60
C GLY A 218 24.22 -10.13 2.79
N LYS A 219 23.95 -9.33 1.74
CA LYS A 219 24.01 -7.86 1.79
C LYS A 219 22.84 -7.23 2.57
N LEU A 220 21.77 -8.00 2.84
CA LEU A 220 20.56 -7.56 3.56
C LEU A 220 20.47 -8.20 4.96
N ARG A 221 21.60 -8.45 5.62
CA ARG A 221 21.57 -8.92 7.00
C ARG A 221 21.18 -7.78 7.94
N PRO A 222 20.21 -7.97 8.84
CA PRO A 222 19.95 -7.03 9.92
C PRO A 222 21.17 -7.07 10.87
N SER A 223 22.16 -6.21 10.67
CA SER A 223 23.19 -5.98 11.66
C SER A 223 22.69 -4.92 12.65
N ARG A 224 22.97 -5.11 13.95
CA ARG A 224 22.74 -4.06 14.97
C ARG A 224 23.39 -2.76 14.46
N GLY A 225 22.57 -1.78 14.08
CA GLY A 225 23.03 -0.48 13.58
C GLY A 225 22.97 -0.27 12.05
N MET A 226 22.50 -1.21 11.25
CA MET A 226 22.27 -0.94 9.82
C MET A 226 20.98 -0.13 9.66
N VAL A 227 21.17 1.17 9.49
CA VAL A 227 20.09 2.11 9.18
C VAL A 227 19.77 1.99 7.70
N ALA A 228 18.50 2.08 7.33
CA ALA A 228 18.00 2.12 5.95
C ALA A 228 18.74 3.12 5.03
N ALA A 229 19.45 4.10 5.60
CA ALA A 229 20.29 5.07 4.90
C ALA A 229 21.49 4.46 4.13
N ARG A 230 21.88 3.22 4.43
CA ARG A 230 22.97 2.50 3.74
C ARG A 230 22.46 1.45 2.74
N PHE A 231 21.16 1.37 2.54
CA PHE A 231 20.58 0.45 1.59
C PHE A 231 20.96 0.88 0.16
N PRO A 232 21.56 0.00 -0.67
CA PRO A 232 21.98 0.38 -2.01
C PRO A 232 20.77 0.85 -2.85
N GLY A 233 20.91 1.99 -3.52
CA GLY A 233 19.82 2.59 -4.33
C GLY A 233 18.88 3.50 -3.54
N THR A 234 19.17 3.80 -2.27
CA THR A 234 18.43 4.82 -1.50
C THR A 234 18.67 6.20 -2.09
N LEU A 235 17.68 6.71 -2.79
CA LEU A 235 17.70 8.06 -3.36
C LEU A 235 16.69 8.94 -2.62
N THR A 236 17.05 10.19 -2.42
CA THR A 236 16.10 11.18 -1.94
C THR A 236 15.07 11.49 -3.04
N PRO A 237 13.85 11.95 -2.71
CA PRO A 237 12.86 12.34 -3.71
C PRO A 237 13.39 13.34 -4.74
N ARG A 238 14.33 14.21 -4.37
CA ARG A 238 15.00 15.13 -5.29
C ARG A 238 15.93 14.44 -6.29
N GLN A 239 16.69 13.46 -5.80
CA GLN A 239 17.56 12.68 -6.68
C GLN A 239 16.71 11.87 -7.67
N VAL A 240 15.62 11.26 -7.22
CA VAL A 240 14.66 10.59 -8.10
C VAL A 240 14.08 11.56 -9.12
N ALA A 241 13.58 12.72 -8.70
CA ALA A 241 13.05 13.74 -9.58
C ALA A 241 14.09 14.26 -10.58
N ARG A 242 15.37 14.37 -10.17
CA ARG A 242 16.49 14.72 -11.07
C ARG A 242 16.72 13.62 -12.12
N LEU A 243 16.77 12.34 -11.70
CA LEU A 243 16.95 11.21 -12.62
C LEU A 243 15.83 11.14 -13.67
N ILE A 244 14.59 11.41 -13.25
CA ILE A 244 13.45 11.48 -14.17
C ILE A 244 13.63 12.62 -15.16
N ARG A 245 13.98 13.82 -14.70
CA ARG A 245 14.12 14.99 -15.57
C ARG A 245 15.25 14.85 -16.58
N CYS A 246 16.40 14.30 -16.19
CA CYS A 246 17.54 14.13 -17.07
C CYS A 246 17.52 12.81 -17.87
N GLY A 247 16.40 12.06 -17.86
CA GLY A 247 16.22 10.83 -18.64
C GLY A 247 16.99 9.62 -18.15
N LYS A 248 17.70 9.72 -17.01
CA LYS A 248 18.45 8.57 -16.43
C LYS A 248 17.56 7.53 -15.79
N LEU A 249 16.36 7.89 -15.31
CA LEU A 249 15.27 6.97 -15.07
C LEU A 249 14.31 7.05 -16.26
N GLN A 250 14.42 6.07 -17.16
CA GLN A 250 13.75 6.07 -18.45
C GLN A 250 12.32 5.57 -18.36
N ASN A 251 12.07 4.55 -17.53
CA ASN A 251 10.76 3.98 -17.33
C ASN A 251 10.61 3.47 -15.91
N ALA A 252 9.37 3.44 -15.41
CA ALA A 252 8.98 2.76 -14.21
C ALA A 252 7.53 2.32 -14.34
N ARG A 253 7.19 1.15 -13.81
CA ARG A 253 5.85 0.55 -13.92
C ARG A 253 5.42 -0.03 -12.60
N LEU A 254 4.13 0.10 -12.34
CA LEU A 254 3.39 -0.53 -11.28
C LEU A 254 2.17 -1.23 -11.90
N ALA A 255 1.87 -2.43 -11.47
CA ALA A 255 0.59 -3.07 -11.72
C ALA A 255 0.17 -3.91 -10.52
N VAL A 256 -1.13 -4.07 -10.38
CA VAL A 256 -1.77 -4.85 -9.31
C VAL A 256 -2.77 -5.80 -9.95
N ALA A 257 -2.79 -7.04 -9.50
CA ALA A 257 -3.88 -7.96 -9.76
C ALA A 257 -4.39 -8.55 -8.44
N VAL A 258 -5.71 -8.64 -8.30
CA VAL A 258 -6.38 -9.27 -7.16
C VAL A 258 -7.27 -10.38 -7.72
N LEU A 259 -7.05 -11.61 -7.26
CA LEU A 259 -7.86 -12.77 -7.60
C LEU A 259 -8.60 -13.22 -6.33
N ALA A 260 -9.91 -13.29 -6.40
CA ALA A 260 -10.77 -13.74 -5.31
C ALA A 260 -11.61 -14.93 -5.78
N GLY A 261 -11.46 -16.03 -5.07
CA GLY A 261 -12.19 -17.28 -5.36
C GLY A 261 -13.20 -17.60 -4.26
N GLY A 262 -14.32 -18.13 -4.67
CA GLY A 262 -15.39 -18.51 -3.77
C GLY A 262 -16.59 -19.12 -4.49
N THR A 263 -17.79 -18.94 -3.95
CA THR A 263 -19.03 -19.42 -4.54
C THR A 263 -20.05 -18.31 -4.75
N ARG A 264 -20.85 -18.43 -5.78
CA ARG A 264 -22.02 -17.59 -6.08
C ARG A 264 -23.12 -18.47 -6.64
N LYS A 265 -24.28 -18.51 -5.98
CA LYS A 265 -25.38 -19.43 -6.31
C LYS A 265 -24.89 -20.89 -6.41
N ASP A 266 -24.14 -21.32 -5.37
CA ASP A 266 -23.52 -22.63 -5.24
C ASP A 266 -22.50 -23.03 -6.33
N LEU A 267 -22.22 -22.15 -7.27
CA LEU A 267 -21.25 -22.39 -8.32
C LEU A 267 -19.89 -21.77 -7.97
N PRO A 268 -18.78 -22.46 -8.27
CA PRO A 268 -17.44 -21.88 -8.11
C PRO A 268 -17.26 -20.65 -9.01
N VAL A 269 -16.79 -19.56 -8.40
CA VAL A 269 -16.55 -18.30 -9.10
C VAL A 269 -15.15 -17.77 -8.73
N GLU A 270 -14.43 -17.32 -9.73
CA GLU A 270 -13.21 -16.52 -9.59
C GLU A 270 -13.45 -15.11 -10.14
N ILE A 271 -13.12 -14.11 -9.33
CA ILE A 271 -13.13 -12.71 -9.71
C ILE A 271 -11.68 -12.25 -9.82
N ARG A 272 -11.30 -11.73 -10.96
CA ARG A 272 -9.99 -11.13 -11.19
C ARG A 272 -10.14 -9.63 -11.45
N TRP A 273 -9.40 -8.85 -10.67
CA TRP A 273 -9.21 -7.43 -10.90
C TRP A 273 -7.78 -7.21 -11.40
N ASP A 274 -7.65 -6.44 -12.46
CA ASP A 274 -6.35 -5.95 -12.92
C ASP A 274 -6.35 -4.42 -12.84
N VAL A 275 -5.28 -3.85 -12.28
CA VAL A 275 -5.09 -2.40 -12.17
C VAL A 275 -3.79 -2.01 -12.82
N SER A 276 -3.89 -1.10 -13.79
CA SER A 276 -2.75 -0.42 -14.40
C SER A 276 -2.74 1.04 -13.96
N PHE A 277 -1.56 1.58 -13.77
CA PHE A 277 -1.34 2.94 -13.29
C PHE A 277 -0.69 3.81 -14.35
N PRO A 278 -0.78 5.15 -14.23
CA PRO A 278 -0.08 6.04 -15.13
C PRO A 278 1.41 5.70 -15.19
N THR A 279 1.93 5.62 -16.39
CA THR A 279 3.35 5.37 -16.65
C THR A 279 4.19 6.55 -16.19
N LEU A 280 5.51 6.33 -16.01
CA LEU A 280 6.44 7.41 -15.68
C LEU A 280 6.36 8.56 -16.69
N TYR A 281 6.19 8.25 -17.98
CA TYR A 281 6.01 9.25 -19.05
C TYR A 281 4.75 10.11 -18.80
N GLN A 282 3.59 9.48 -18.57
CA GLN A 282 2.33 10.21 -18.32
C GLN A 282 2.39 11.09 -17.06
N ILE A 283 3.08 10.62 -16.01
CA ILE A 283 3.30 11.38 -14.78
C ILE A 283 4.20 12.58 -15.04
N ARG A 284 5.26 12.39 -15.83
CA ARG A 284 6.18 13.46 -16.25
C ARG A 284 5.47 14.54 -17.09
N MET A 285 4.60 14.14 -18.00
CA MET A 285 3.81 15.08 -18.82
C MET A 285 2.86 15.94 -17.98
N ARG A 286 2.51 15.50 -16.76
CA ARG A 286 1.77 16.30 -15.77
C ARG A 286 2.68 17.22 -14.94
N GLY A 287 3.96 17.37 -15.30
CA GLY A 287 4.93 18.19 -14.58
C GLY A 287 5.44 17.57 -13.26
N LEU A 288 5.13 16.31 -13.00
CA LEU A 288 5.49 15.64 -11.75
C LEU A 288 6.77 14.82 -11.88
N GLY A 289 7.70 15.01 -10.94
CA GLY A 289 8.96 14.28 -10.86
C GLY A 289 8.92 13.15 -9.83
N VAL A 290 7.92 12.26 -9.92
CA VAL A 290 7.71 11.15 -9.00
C VAL A 290 7.53 9.82 -9.74
N THR A 291 7.79 8.70 -9.07
CA THR A 291 7.60 7.36 -9.63
C THR A 291 6.10 6.98 -9.68
N PRO A 292 5.71 5.97 -10.48
CA PRO A 292 4.34 5.46 -10.51
C PRO A 292 3.81 5.02 -9.15
N ILE A 293 4.62 4.35 -8.32
CA ILE A 293 4.21 3.94 -6.97
C ILE A 293 3.97 5.17 -6.08
N ALA A 294 4.90 6.13 -6.06
CA ALA A 294 4.74 7.34 -5.25
C ALA A 294 3.51 8.15 -5.70
N TYR A 295 3.27 8.26 -7.02
CA TYR A 295 2.08 8.88 -7.58
C TYR A 295 0.80 8.16 -7.14
N ALA A 296 0.73 6.86 -7.38
CA ALA A 296 -0.46 6.07 -7.08
C ALA A 296 -0.79 6.07 -5.59
N THR A 297 0.20 5.88 -4.72
CA THR A 297 0.02 5.90 -3.27
C THR A 297 -0.46 7.27 -2.78
N ALA A 298 0.12 8.36 -3.29
CA ALA A 298 -0.31 9.71 -2.93
C ALA A 298 -1.74 10.01 -3.40
N GLN A 299 -2.12 9.58 -4.62
CA GLN A 299 -3.49 9.72 -5.12
C GLN A 299 -4.49 8.93 -4.28
N MET A 300 -4.18 7.68 -3.94
CA MET A 300 -5.07 6.87 -3.07
C MET A 300 -5.22 7.51 -1.69
N ALA A 301 -4.13 7.95 -1.05
CA ALA A 301 -4.20 8.66 0.22
C ALA A 301 -5.08 9.91 0.14
N ALA A 302 -4.94 10.71 -0.93
CA ALA A 302 -5.77 11.89 -1.16
C ALA A 302 -7.26 11.54 -1.34
N LEU A 303 -7.57 10.42 -2.00
CA LEU A 303 -8.95 9.94 -2.14
C LEU A 303 -9.53 9.47 -0.80
N PHE A 304 -8.77 8.73 0.01
CA PHE A 304 -9.20 8.37 1.36
C PHE A 304 -9.40 9.60 2.26
N VAL A 305 -8.62 10.66 2.08
CA VAL A 305 -8.84 11.95 2.78
C VAL A 305 -10.12 12.61 2.28
N ARG A 306 -10.35 12.66 0.96
CA ARG A 306 -11.54 13.28 0.35
C ARG A 306 -12.83 12.61 0.80
N TYR A 307 -12.86 11.30 0.82
CA TYR A 307 -14.01 10.47 1.19
C TYR A 307 -13.92 9.94 2.62
N PHE A 308 -13.18 10.64 3.49
CA PHE A 308 -12.97 10.20 4.86
C PHE A 308 -14.30 10.11 5.61
N PRO A 309 -14.65 8.94 6.19
CA PRO A 309 -15.94 8.71 6.85
C PRO A 309 -15.95 9.30 8.26
N ARG A 310 -16.15 10.61 8.39
CA ARG A 310 -16.06 11.39 9.65
C ARG A 310 -17.06 10.95 10.72
N GLN A 311 -18.16 10.30 10.33
CA GLN A 311 -19.19 9.78 11.22
C GLN A 311 -18.76 8.50 11.95
N LEU A 312 -17.78 7.78 11.43
CA LEU A 312 -17.29 6.54 12.05
C LEU A 312 -16.51 6.82 13.34
N ARG A 313 -16.44 5.79 14.20
CA ARG A 313 -15.77 5.86 15.51
C ARG A 313 -15.00 4.56 15.75
N GLY A 314 -13.68 4.66 15.80
CA GLY A 314 -12.80 3.51 15.92
C GLY A 314 -11.64 3.52 14.95
N VAL A 315 -11.06 2.36 14.66
CA VAL A 315 -9.99 2.17 13.68
C VAL A 315 -10.48 1.22 12.61
N PHE A 316 -10.31 1.60 11.35
CA PHE A 316 -10.82 0.88 10.19
C PHE A 316 -9.71 0.67 9.16
N ALA A 317 -9.52 -0.55 8.71
CA ALA A 317 -8.79 -0.83 7.49
C ALA A 317 -9.72 -0.60 6.28
N PRO A 318 -9.20 -0.43 5.06
CA PRO A 318 -10.02 -0.08 3.90
C PRO A 318 -11.16 -1.05 3.61
N GLU A 319 -10.96 -2.34 3.82
CA GLU A 319 -11.98 -3.39 3.67
C GLU A 319 -13.14 -3.27 4.66
N ALA A 320 -12.89 -2.68 5.84
CA ALA A 320 -13.88 -2.49 6.89
C ALA A 320 -14.66 -1.17 6.78
N LEU A 321 -14.35 -0.34 5.79
CA LEU A 321 -15.09 0.89 5.52
C LEU A 321 -16.50 0.60 4.99
N PRO A 322 -17.48 1.52 5.17
CA PRO A 322 -18.80 1.38 4.57
C PRO A 322 -18.73 1.17 3.05
N ALA A 323 -19.60 0.32 2.52
CA ALA A 323 -19.64 -0.05 1.10
C ALA A 323 -19.68 1.19 0.19
N GLU A 324 -20.47 2.21 0.59
CA GLU A 324 -20.55 3.46 -0.16
C GLU A 324 -19.21 4.20 -0.22
N THR A 325 -18.51 4.32 0.92
CA THR A 325 -17.16 4.93 0.96
C THR A 325 -16.19 4.17 0.07
N ARG A 326 -16.22 2.84 0.11
CA ARG A 326 -15.37 1.99 -0.75
C ARG A 326 -15.63 2.25 -2.23
N ARG A 327 -16.92 2.30 -2.64
CA ARG A 327 -17.31 2.58 -4.03
C ARG A 327 -16.88 3.98 -4.48
N GLN A 328 -17.07 5.00 -3.64
CA GLN A 328 -16.65 6.36 -3.94
C GLN A 328 -15.14 6.47 -4.17
N VAL A 329 -14.32 5.83 -3.32
CA VAL A 329 -12.87 5.81 -3.48
C VAL A 329 -12.46 5.08 -4.76
N LEU A 330 -13.03 3.90 -5.03
CA LEU A 330 -12.74 3.11 -6.24
C LEU A 330 -13.14 3.86 -7.53
N ASN A 331 -14.32 4.45 -7.58
CA ASN A 331 -14.77 5.22 -8.73
C ASN A 331 -13.89 6.45 -8.97
N ALA A 332 -13.53 7.15 -7.91
CA ALA A 332 -12.65 8.30 -7.99
C ALA A 332 -11.20 7.93 -8.36
N ALA A 333 -10.72 6.72 -8.06
CA ALA A 333 -9.41 6.25 -8.49
C ALA A 333 -9.29 6.20 -10.01
N ARG A 334 -10.36 5.83 -10.72
CA ARG A 334 -10.41 5.84 -12.20
C ARG A 334 -10.14 7.23 -12.77
N THR A 335 -10.71 8.27 -12.18
CA THR A 335 -10.50 9.67 -12.62
C THR A 335 -9.06 10.15 -12.41
N ARG A 336 -8.26 9.41 -11.62
CA ARG A 336 -6.83 9.66 -11.43
C ARG A 336 -5.93 8.93 -12.42
N GLY A 337 -6.56 8.24 -13.40
CA GLY A 337 -5.87 7.48 -14.45
C GLY A 337 -5.53 6.05 -14.05
N PHE A 338 -6.19 5.49 -13.03
CA PHE A 338 -6.08 4.07 -12.71
C PHE A 338 -7.05 3.29 -13.59
N ALA A 339 -6.51 2.48 -14.49
CA ALA A 339 -7.33 1.58 -15.30
C ALA A 339 -7.64 0.32 -14.49
N ILE A 340 -8.86 0.24 -13.97
CA ILE A 340 -9.34 -0.89 -13.16
C ILE A 340 -10.29 -1.71 -14.04
N THR A 341 -9.93 -2.96 -14.29
CA THR A 341 -10.75 -3.91 -15.06
C THR A 341 -11.11 -5.10 -14.20
N ARG A 342 -12.28 -5.69 -14.45
CA ARG A 342 -12.77 -6.89 -13.76
C ARG A 342 -13.08 -7.98 -14.77
N LYS A 343 -12.69 -9.22 -14.43
CA LYS A 343 -13.10 -10.44 -15.13
C LYS A 343 -13.72 -11.38 -14.11
N LEU A 344 -14.84 -11.96 -14.47
CA LEU A 344 -15.53 -12.96 -13.66
C LEU A 344 -15.55 -14.28 -14.43
N ARG A 345 -15.10 -15.35 -13.80
CA ARG A 345 -15.18 -16.71 -14.32
C ARG A 345 -16.11 -17.54 -13.46
N GLN A 346 -17.10 -18.17 -14.08
CA GLN A 346 -18.01 -19.09 -13.42
C GLN A 346 -17.96 -20.43 -14.16
N GLY A 347 -17.37 -21.44 -13.53
CA GLY A 347 -17.07 -22.71 -14.20
C GLY A 347 -16.16 -22.50 -15.41
N LYS A 348 -16.54 -23.04 -16.58
CA LYS A 348 -15.80 -22.88 -17.85
C LYS A 348 -16.11 -21.57 -18.59
N ARG A 349 -17.10 -20.77 -18.16
CA ARG A 349 -17.50 -19.52 -18.82
C ARG A 349 -16.72 -18.33 -18.23
N SER A 350 -16.12 -17.53 -19.12
CA SER A 350 -15.59 -16.22 -18.78
C SER A 350 -16.66 -15.19 -19.12
N LEU A 351 -17.04 -14.37 -18.15
CA LEU A 351 -17.93 -13.22 -18.34
C LEU A 351 -17.05 -11.98 -18.15
N ASP A 352 -16.66 -11.36 -19.26
CA ASP A 352 -16.00 -10.06 -19.22
C ASP A 352 -17.11 -9.01 -19.01
N GLU A 353 -17.25 -8.51 -17.79
CA GLU A 353 -18.16 -7.42 -17.48
C GLU A 353 -17.31 -6.14 -17.35
N GLU A 354 -17.63 -5.11 -18.16
CA GLU A 354 -17.14 -3.76 -17.90
C GLU A 354 -17.73 -3.27 -16.58
N TRP A 355 -16.86 -2.87 -15.68
CA TRP A 355 -17.24 -2.37 -14.36
C TRP A 355 -17.00 -0.87 -14.26
#